data_54854c40938e59e4db4de1eebd00595c
#
_entry.id   54854c40938e59e4db4de1eebd00595c
#
_cell.length_a   1.000
_cell.length_b   1.000
_cell.length_c   1.000
_cell.angle_alpha   90.00
_cell.angle_beta   90.00
_cell.angle_gamma   90.00
#
_symmetry.space_group_name_H-M   'P 1'
#
loop_
_entity.id
_entity.type
_entity.pdbx_description
1 polymer ?
#
loop_
_entity_poly.entity_id
_entity_poly.type
_entity_poly.pdbx_seq_one_letter_code
_entity_poly.pdbx_strand_id
1 'polypeptide(L)'
;SFLRRLENEKILALKDNVVLVEMSYMNPPIHLYDILFKLVSLGYQPVLAHPERYNFYANDFNAFKKLKNAGCLFQLNMLSVTGYYGSGIANIADELLKNDMYDFAGSDIHHDNHINGFSNKLKIKNVKTFEKVLENNIKFFG
;
A
#
# COMPACT_ATOMS: atom_id res chain seq x y z
N SER A 1 23.15 8.02 9.36
CA SER A 1 22.67 6.65 9.22
C SER A 1 21.85 6.50 7.94
N PHE A 2 21.61 5.26 7.57
CA PHE A 2 20.77 4.95 6.40
C PHE A 2 19.40 5.64 6.46
N LEU A 3 18.77 5.63 7.64
CA LEU A 3 17.44 6.20 7.82
C LEU A 3 17.40 7.72 7.63
N ARG A 4 18.48 8.41 7.91
CA ARG A 4 18.57 9.86 7.73
C ARG A 4 18.66 10.30 6.28
N ARG A 5 19.00 9.37 5.37
CA ARG A 5 19.09 9.65 3.94
C ARG A 5 17.73 9.62 3.25
N LEU A 6 16.68 9.25 3.97
CA LEU A 6 15.34 9.09 3.43
C LEU A 6 14.48 10.33 3.75
N GLU A 7 14.85 11.48 3.18
CA GLU A 7 14.18 12.75 3.48
C GLU A 7 12.74 12.80 2.98
N ASN A 8 12.43 12.10 1.90
CA ASN A 8 11.11 12.12 1.28
C ASN A 8 10.30 10.86 1.54
N GLU A 9 10.81 9.97 2.39
CA GLU A 9 10.18 8.71 2.73
C GLU A 9 10.02 8.60 4.24
N LYS A 10 8.96 7.91 4.65
CA LYS A 10 8.75 7.52 6.04
C LYS A 10 8.87 6.01 6.15
N ILE A 11 9.62 5.55 7.15
CA ILE A 11 9.74 4.13 7.45
C ILE A 11 9.28 3.92 8.88
N LEU A 12 8.22 3.13 9.04
CA LEU A 12 7.61 2.83 10.34
C LEU A 12 7.63 1.34 10.59
N ALA A 13 8.15 0.94 11.74
CA ALA A 13 8.07 -0.45 12.17
C ALA A 13 6.61 -0.82 12.47
N LEU A 14 6.12 -1.92 11.91
CA LEU A 14 4.76 -2.40 12.14
C LEU A 14 4.75 -3.53 13.15
N LYS A 15 5.34 -4.66 12.80
CA LYS A 15 5.36 -5.86 13.63
C LYS A 15 6.59 -6.68 13.27
N ASP A 16 7.34 -7.11 14.28
CA ASP A 16 8.56 -7.91 14.08
C ASP A 16 9.52 -7.22 13.11
N ASN A 17 9.83 -7.85 11.99
CA ASN A 17 10.71 -7.28 10.95
C ASN A 17 9.96 -6.56 9.83
N VAL A 18 8.65 -6.36 9.96
CA VAL A 18 7.84 -5.71 8.92
C VAL A 18 7.90 -4.20 9.10
N VAL A 19 8.25 -3.50 8.03
CA VAL A 19 8.37 -2.04 8.05
C VAL A 19 7.51 -1.43 6.93
N LEU A 20 6.76 -0.40 7.29
CA LEU A 20 5.93 0.34 6.34
C LEU A 20 6.77 1.46 5.72
N VAL A 21 6.77 1.53 4.40
CA VAL A 21 7.48 2.56 3.64
C VAL A 21 6.45 3.45 2.97
N GLU A 22 6.53 4.75 3.21
CA GLU A 22 5.67 5.74 2.58
C GLU A 22 6.52 6.72 1.79
N MET A 23 6.14 6.98 0.52
CA MET A 23 6.87 7.85 -0.38
C MET A 23 6.12 9.17 -0.60
N SER A 24 6.83 10.17 -1.15
CA SER A 24 6.20 11.38 -1.63
C SER A 24 5.25 11.06 -2.79
N TYR A 25 4.08 11.71 -2.83
CA TYR A 25 3.08 11.48 -3.87
C TYR A 25 3.48 12.05 -5.23
N MET A 26 4.38 13.00 -5.28
CA MET A 26 4.66 13.78 -6.50
C MET A 26 5.79 13.21 -7.31
N ASN A 27 6.83 12.71 -6.66
CA ASN A 27 8.04 12.25 -7.35
C ASN A 27 8.49 10.91 -6.76
N PRO A 28 8.89 9.95 -7.61
CA PRO A 28 9.47 8.72 -7.09
C PRO A 28 10.85 9.00 -6.48
N PRO A 29 11.22 8.31 -5.39
CA PRO A 29 12.58 8.40 -4.86
C PRO A 29 13.57 7.86 -5.91
N ILE A 30 14.66 8.57 -6.11
CA ILE A 30 15.67 8.20 -7.10
C ILE A 30 16.25 6.81 -6.83
N HIS A 31 16.37 6.46 -5.55
CA HIS A 31 17.00 5.20 -5.11
C HIS A 31 16.01 4.23 -4.48
N LEU A 32 14.75 4.23 -4.95
CA LEU A 32 13.70 3.39 -4.35
C LEU A 32 14.09 1.92 -4.29
N TYR A 33 14.56 1.36 -5.39
CA TYR A 33 14.92 -0.06 -5.44
C TYR A 33 16.14 -0.37 -4.57
N ASP A 34 17.09 0.58 -4.48
CA ASP A 34 18.23 0.46 -3.58
C ASP A 34 17.79 0.44 -2.11
N ILE A 35 16.81 1.27 -1.77
CA ILE A 35 16.24 1.33 -0.43
C ILE A 35 15.55 0.01 -0.09
N LEU A 36 14.72 -0.49 -0.99
CA LEU A 36 14.01 -1.76 -0.80
C LEU A 36 14.99 -2.93 -0.66
N PHE A 37 15.99 -2.96 -1.55
CA PHE A 37 17.03 -3.98 -1.50
C PHE A 37 17.78 -3.95 -0.17
N LYS A 38 18.14 -2.75 0.30
CA LYS A 38 18.85 -2.58 1.56
C LYS A 38 18.03 -3.08 2.74
N LEU A 39 16.73 -2.75 2.76
CA LEU A 39 15.83 -3.21 3.82
C LEU A 39 15.75 -4.73 3.84
N VAL A 40 15.56 -5.35 2.68
CA VAL A 40 15.48 -6.81 2.57
C VAL A 40 16.80 -7.45 3.01
N SER A 41 17.93 -6.88 2.59
CA SER A 41 19.24 -7.43 2.95
C SER A 41 19.55 -7.32 4.45
N LEU A 42 18.92 -6.35 5.12
CA LEU A 42 19.03 -6.19 6.59
C LEU A 42 18.05 -7.09 7.37
N GLY A 43 17.25 -7.89 6.66
CA GLY A 43 16.28 -8.79 7.29
C GLY A 43 14.90 -8.20 7.49
N TYR A 44 14.63 -7.03 6.94
CA TYR A 44 13.32 -6.40 7.04
C TYR A 44 12.43 -6.79 5.87
N GLN A 45 11.11 -6.80 6.12
CA GLN A 45 10.10 -7.01 5.10
C GLN A 45 9.43 -5.65 4.81
N PRO A 46 9.75 -4.99 3.69
CA PRO A 46 9.11 -3.71 3.38
C PRO A 46 7.68 -3.89 2.90
N VAL A 47 6.80 -3.01 3.37
CA VAL A 47 5.41 -2.88 2.92
C VAL A 47 5.25 -1.47 2.39
N LEU A 48 4.89 -1.32 1.12
CA LEU A 48 4.65 -0.02 0.52
C LEU A 48 3.23 0.44 0.88
N ALA A 49 3.15 1.61 1.52
CA ALA A 49 1.86 2.20 1.89
C ALA A 49 1.14 2.72 0.64
N HIS A 50 -0.14 2.46 0.53
CA HIS A 50 -1.08 3.01 -0.46
C HIS A 50 -0.47 3.22 -1.87
N PRO A 51 0.02 2.15 -2.54
CA PRO A 51 0.65 2.29 -3.86
C PRO A 51 -0.27 2.90 -4.91
N GLU A 52 -1.58 2.79 -4.75
CA GLU A 52 -2.57 3.36 -5.65
C GLU A 52 -2.56 4.89 -5.66
N ARG A 53 -2.00 5.54 -4.63
CA ARG A 53 -2.04 6.99 -4.50
C ARG A 53 -0.84 7.72 -5.10
N TYR A 54 0.17 7.00 -5.57
CA TYR A 54 1.34 7.63 -6.17
C TYR A 54 1.08 7.99 -7.63
N ASN A 55 1.05 9.30 -7.93
CA ASN A 55 0.73 9.80 -9.26
C ASN A 55 1.66 9.27 -10.36
N PHE A 56 2.93 9.07 -10.02
CA PHE A 56 3.92 8.63 -10.99
C PHE A 56 3.73 7.17 -11.45
N TYR A 57 2.87 6.40 -10.77
CA TYR A 57 2.53 5.03 -11.19
C TYR A 57 1.16 4.93 -11.86
N ALA A 58 0.44 6.05 -11.99
CA ALA A 58 -0.96 6.03 -12.43
C ALA A 58 -1.17 5.35 -13.79
N ASN A 59 -0.21 5.46 -14.71
CA ASN A 59 -0.31 4.86 -16.04
C ASN A 59 0.77 3.80 -16.29
N ASP A 60 1.39 3.29 -15.23
CA ASP A 60 2.48 2.32 -15.36
C ASP A 60 2.24 1.13 -14.42
N PHE A 61 1.37 0.23 -14.85
CA PHE A 61 1.05 -0.96 -14.07
C PHE A 61 2.26 -1.88 -13.88
N ASN A 62 3.19 -1.88 -14.85
CA ASN A 62 4.41 -2.69 -14.75
C ASN A 62 5.30 -2.26 -13.58
N ALA A 63 5.24 -1.00 -13.17
CA ALA A 63 6.00 -0.53 -12.01
C ALA A 63 5.57 -1.27 -10.73
N PHE A 64 4.27 -1.53 -10.58
CA PHE A 64 3.77 -2.30 -9.44
C PHE A 64 4.32 -3.72 -9.43
N LYS A 65 4.39 -4.36 -10.61
CA LYS A 65 4.96 -5.70 -10.73
C LYS A 65 6.44 -5.72 -10.35
N LYS A 66 7.19 -4.70 -10.76
CA LYS A 66 8.61 -4.57 -10.40
C LYS A 66 8.79 -4.43 -8.90
N LEU A 67 7.93 -3.65 -8.24
CA LEU A 67 7.98 -3.47 -6.79
C LEU A 67 7.70 -4.79 -6.06
N LYS A 68 6.69 -5.54 -6.51
CA LYS A 68 6.39 -6.86 -5.93
C LYS A 68 7.57 -7.82 -6.12
N ASN A 69 8.18 -7.81 -7.31
CA ASN A 69 9.33 -8.67 -7.61
C ASN A 69 10.57 -8.28 -6.80
N ALA A 70 10.67 -7.03 -6.38
CA ALA A 70 11.75 -6.56 -5.51
C ALA A 70 11.55 -6.96 -4.04
N GLY A 71 10.48 -7.69 -3.72
CA GLY A 71 10.22 -8.17 -2.38
C GLY A 71 9.32 -7.26 -1.55
N CYS A 72 8.65 -6.32 -2.19
CA CYS A 72 7.79 -5.35 -1.50
C CYS A 72 6.36 -5.86 -1.39
N LEU A 73 5.78 -5.82 -0.19
CA LEU A 73 4.36 -6.05 0.01
C LEU A 73 3.61 -4.73 -0.15
N PHE A 74 2.30 -4.81 -0.39
CA PHE A 74 1.47 -3.63 -0.63
C PHE A 74 0.38 -3.50 0.43
N GLN A 75 0.18 -2.28 0.93
CA GLN A 75 -0.91 -1.95 1.83
C GLN A 75 -1.88 -0.98 1.14
N LEU A 76 -3.12 -1.42 0.96
CA LEU A 76 -4.20 -0.58 0.42
C LEU A 76 -4.64 0.45 1.45
N ASN A 77 -4.87 1.70 1.03
CA ASN A 77 -5.59 2.65 1.86
C ASN A 77 -7.09 2.43 1.66
N MET A 78 -7.80 2.12 2.75
CA MET A 78 -9.23 1.79 2.69
C MET A 78 -10.09 2.92 2.10
N LEU A 79 -9.69 4.17 2.28
CA LEU A 79 -10.41 5.31 1.70
C LEU A 79 -10.31 5.34 0.18
N SER A 80 -9.27 4.74 -0.40
CA SER A 80 -9.09 4.73 -1.85
C SER A 80 -10.23 4.00 -2.57
N VAL A 81 -10.79 2.95 -1.95
CA VAL A 81 -11.85 2.15 -2.57
C VAL A 81 -13.24 2.78 -2.46
N THR A 82 -13.36 3.85 -1.68
CA THR A 82 -14.64 4.58 -1.52
C THR A 82 -14.80 5.73 -2.50
N GLY A 83 -13.76 6.03 -3.27
CA GLY A 83 -13.73 7.20 -4.13
C GLY A 83 -13.37 8.50 -3.42
N TYR A 84 -12.98 8.42 -2.15
CA TYR A 84 -12.61 9.62 -1.36
C TYR A 84 -11.48 10.42 -2.02
N TYR A 85 -10.52 9.72 -2.62
CA TYR A 85 -9.40 10.35 -3.33
C TYR A 85 -9.65 10.47 -4.84
N GLY A 86 -10.87 10.21 -5.30
CA GLY A 86 -11.26 10.29 -6.69
C GLY A 86 -11.39 8.93 -7.37
N SER A 87 -12.09 8.93 -8.51
CA SER A 87 -12.36 7.72 -9.27
C SER A 87 -11.09 7.11 -9.88
N GLY A 88 -10.12 7.95 -10.25
CA GLY A 88 -8.85 7.46 -10.82
C GLY A 88 -8.10 6.56 -9.84
N ILE A 89 -7.98 7.00 -8.59
CA ILE A 89 -7.32 6.22 -7.54
C ILE A 89 -8.12 4.97 -7.21
N ALA A 90 -9.45 5.05 -7.14
CA ALA A 90 -10.30 3.89 -6.92
C ALA A 90 -10.14 2.85 -8.03
N ASN A 91 -10.00 3.28 -9.29
CA ASN A 91 -9.79 2.38 -10.42
C ASN A 91 -8.43 1.69 -10.35
N ILE A 92 -7.39 2.40 -9.95
CA ILE A 92 -6.06 1.80 -9.75
C ILE A 92 -6.11 0.77 -8.63
N ALA A 93 -6.76 1.10 -7.52
CA ALA A 93 -6.93 0.18 -6.40
C ALA A 93 -7.67 -1.09 -6.85
N ASP A 94 -8.74 -0.93 -7.64
CA ASP A 94 -9.52 -2.05 -8.15
C ASP A 94 -8.68 -2.95 -9.08
N GLU A 95 -7.84 -2.34 -9.92
CA GLU A 95 -6.93 -3.09 -10.81
C GLU A 95 -5.90 -3.89 -10.01
N LEU A 96 -5.34 -3.29 -8.97
CA LEU A 96 -4.40 -3.99 -8.07
C LEU A 96 -5.09 -5.12 -7.31
N LEU A 97 -6.33 -4.92 -6.89
CA LEU A 97 -7.13 -5.98 -6.25
C LEU A 97 -7.40 -7.11 -7.24
N LYS A 98 -7.79 -6.79 -8.47
CA LYS A 98 -8.05 -7.77 -9.52
C LYS A 98 -6.85 -8.70 -9.75
N ASN A 99 -5.64 -8.15 -9.63
CA ASN A 99 -4.40 -8.89 -9.83
C ASN A 99 -3.82 -9.47 -8.53
N ASP A 100 -4.59 -9.40 -7.44
CA ASP A 100 -4.24 -9.98 -6.13
C ASP A 100 -2.89 -9.45 -5.62
N MET A 101 -2.65 -8.16 -5.77
CA MET A 101 -1.36 -7.54 -5.43
C MET A 101 -1.29 -6.94 -4.03
N TYR A 102 -2.42 -6.76 -3.36
CA TYR A 102 -2.43 -6.24 -1.99
C TYR A 102 -2.28 -7.35 -0.97
N ASP A 103 -1.49 -7.07 0.04
CA ASP A 103 -1.26 -7.98 1.17
C ASP A 103 -2.03 -7.54 2.41
N PHE A 104 -2.15 -6.23 2.61
CA PHE A 104 -2.81 -5.65 3.78
C PHE A 104 -3.65 -4.45 3.37
N ALA A 105 -4.52 -4.02 4.27
CA ALA A 105 -5.25 -2.77 4.14
C ALA A 105 -5.01 -1.92 5.39
N GLY A 106 -4.87 -0.62 5.19
CA GLY A 106 -4.71 0.34 6.27
C GLY A 106 -5.71 1.47 6.13
N SER A 107 -5.91 2.24 7.19
CA SER A 107 -6.82 3.36 7.18
C SER A 107 -6.26 4.49 8.02
N ASP A 108 -6.41 5.71 7.50
CA ASP A 108 -6.18 6.91 8.28
C ASP A 108 -7.34 7.20 9.24
N ILE A 109 -8.40 6.38 9.16
CA ILE A 109 -9.59 6.48 10.00
C ILE A 109 -9.36 5.66 11.25
N HIS A 110 -9.43 6.32 12.39
CA HIS A 110 -9.16 5.69 13.68
C HIS A 110 -10.44 5.35 14.47
N HIS A 111 -11.60 5.40 13.82
CA HIS A 111 -12.89 5.15 14.45
C HIS A 111 -13.61 3.98 13.80
N ASP A 112 -14.04 3.02 14.62
CA ASP A 112 -14.73 1.82 14.16
C ASP A 112 -16.01 2.15 13.39
N ASN A 113 -16.66 3.27 13.69
CA ASN A 113 -17.88 3.70 13.01
C ASN A 113 -17.68 3.96 11.51
N HIS A 114 -16.46 4.29 11.10
CA HIS A 114 -16.16 4.53 9.70
C HIS A 114 -16.07 3.22 8.91
N ILE A 115 -15.65 2.13 9.55
CA ILE A 115 -15.54 0.81 8.92
C ILE A 115 -16.93 0.32 8.47
N ASN A 116 -17.94 0.51 9.30
CA ASN A 116 -19.30 0.11 8.98
C ASN A 116 -19.90 0.86 7.79
N GLY A 117 -19.41 2.08 7.51
CA GLY A 117 -19.84 2.86 6.36
C GLY A 117 -19.22 2.46 5.05
N PHE A 118 -18.12 1.70 5.07
CA PHE A 118 -17.39 1.33 3.85
C PHE A 118 -18.19 0.45 2.91
N SER A 119 -18.94 -0.51 3.44
CA SER A 119 -19.67 -1.48 2.63
C SER A 119 -20.67 -0.82 1.67
N ASN A 120 -21.22 0.34 2.05
CA ASN A 120 -22.18 1.07 1.24
C ASN A 120 -21.56 2.09 0.28
N LYS A 121 -20.24 2.30 0.37
CA LYS A 121 -19.54 3.34 -0.39
C LYS A 121 -18.46 2.82 -1.32
N LEU A 122 -18.34 1.51 -1.46
CA LEU A 122 -17.30 0.92 -2.29
C LEU A 122 -17.50 1.27 -3.77
N LYS A 123 -16.43 1.76 -4.41
CA LYS A 123 -16.39 2.13 -5.83
C LYS A 123 -15.50 1.17 -6.60
N ILE A 124 -15.45 -0.09 -6.19
CA ILE A 124 -14.63 -1.13 -6.80
C ILE A 124 -15.51 -2.32 -7.19
N LYS A 125 -15.01 -3.11 -8.14
CA LYS A 125 -15.68 -4.34 -8.59
C LYS A 125 -15.20 -5.58 -7.85
N ASN A 126 -13.94 -5.57 -7.42
CA ASN A 126 -13.27 -6.75 -6.85
C ASN A 126 -13.43 -6.79 -5.33
N VAL A 127 -14.68 -6.80 -4.87
CA VAL A 127 -15.03 -6.73 -3.44
C VAL A 127 -14.56 -7.96 -2.68
N LYS A 128 -14.64 -9.16 -3.29
CA LYS A 128 -14.20 -10.39 -2.63
C LYS A 128 -12.71 -10.39 -2.33
N THR A 129 -11.91 -9.87 -3.27
CA THR A 129 -10.48 -9.74 -3.05
C THR A 129 -10.19 -8.73 -1.95
N PHE A 130 -10.95 -7.64 -1.92
CA PHE A 130 -10.83 -6.64 -0.85
C PHE A 130 -11.13 -7.27 0.53
N GLU A 131 -12.19 -8.08 0.64
CA GLU A 131 -12.52 -8.78 1.87
C GLU A 131 -11.39 -9.72 2.31
N LYS A 132 -10.78 -10.42 1.36
CA LYS A 132 -9.63 -11.30 1.63
C LYS A 132 -8.44 -10.51 2.20
N VAL A 133 -8.18 -9.31 1.67
CA VAL A 133 -7.12 -8.44 2.17
C VAL A 133 -7.40 -8.02 3.61
N LEU A 134 -8.65 -7.68 3.93
CA LEU A 134 -9.05 -7.35 5.30
C LEU A 134 -8.85 -8.54 6.25
N GLU A 135 -9.16 -9.75 5.80
CA GLU A 135 -8.93 -10.97 6.59
C GLU A 135 -7.44 -11.19 6.86
N ASN A 136 -6.59 -10.90 5.88
CA ASN A 136 -5.13 -10.98 6.05
C ASN A 136 -4.64 -10.07 7.17
N ASN A 137 -5.23 -8.87 7.29
CA ASN A 137 -4.90 -7.95 8.38
C ASN A 137 -5.15 -8.60 9.74
N ILE A 138 -6.30 -9.24 9.90
CA ILE A 138 -6.68 -9.89 11.15
C ILE A 138 -5.69 -11.01 11.49
N LYS A 139 -5.33 -11.83 10.50
CA LYS A 139 -4.38 -12.93 10.69
C LYS A 139 -2.98 -12.45 11.07
N PHE A 140 -2.54 -11.33 10.48
CA PHE A 140 -1.18 -10.83 10.65
C PHE A 140 -1.04 -9.95 11.88
N PHE A 141 -1.99 -9.02 12.10
CA PHE A 141 -1.91 -8.01 13.15
C PHE A 141 -2.79 -8.31 14.36
N GLY A 142 -3.79 -9.14 14.16
CA GLY A 142 -4.71 -9.52 15.23
C GLY A 142 -4.09 -10.37 16.28
#